data_1d99b123c79716bf2f51abe5aa88a9fd
#
_entry.id   1d99b123c79716bf2f51abe5aa88a9fd
#
_cell.length_a   1.000
_cell.length_b   1.000
_cell.length_c   1.000
_cell.angle_alpha   90.00
_cell.angle_beta   90.00
_cell.angle_gamma   90.00
#
_symmetry.space_group_name_H-M   'P 1'
#
loop_
_entity.id
_entity.type
_entity.pdbx_description
1 polymer ?
#
loop_
_entity_poly.entity_id
_entity_poly.type
_entity_poly.pdbx_seq_one_letter_code
_entity_poly.pdbx_strand_id
1 'polypeptide(L)'
;MKLIRREEIEKKALPGRVLQLAVGKEGAYSPSQVMTMGFARYSAESGPMAPHRHAEEIVHIISAKDGWTRFGGQGDEPDSLGERVPLCAGLTLHFPHNEWHVFEFAEEGHVEIIFFYSQADVYSK
;
A
#
# COMPACT_ATOMS: atom_id res chain seq x y z
N MET A 1 -6.63 -25.42 -0.10
CA MET A 1 -6.34 -24.26 -0.97
C MET A 1 -7.61 -23.44 -1.09
N LYS A 2 -7.50 -22.13 -1.03
CA LYS A 2 -8.64 -21.23 -1.24
C LYS A 2 -8.39 -20.39 -2.48
N LEU A 3 -9.32 -20.44 -3.43
CA LEU A 3 -9.26 -19.62 -4.63
C LEU A 3 -9.89 -18.28 -4.33
N ILE A 4 -9.14 -17.20 -4.54
CA ILE A 4 -9.61 -15.84 -4.22
C ILE A 4 -9.68 -15.04 -5.51
N ARG A 5 -10.87 -14.56 -5.85
CA ARG A 5 -11.05 -13.64 -6.97
C ARG A 5 -11.08 -12.23 -6.41
N ARG A 6 -10.32 -11.33 -6.99
CA ARG A 6 -10.23 -9.96 -6.50
C ARG A 6 -11.60 -9.29 -6.40
N GLU A 7 -12.46 -9.52 -7.38
CA GLU A 7 -13.79 -8.89 -7.41
C GLU A 7 -14.72 -9.36 -6.28
N GLU A 8 -14.37 -10.46 -5.61
CA GLU A 8 -15.13 -10.96 -4.48
C GLU A 8 -14.67 -10.38 -3.14
N ILE A 9 -13.54 -9.68 -3.12
CA ILE A 9 -13.00 -9.08 -1.90
C ILE A 9 -13.67 -7.74 -1.67
N GLU A 10 -14.24 -7.54 -0.48
CA GLU A 10 -14.88 -6.28 -0.10
C GLU A 10 -13.91 -5.11 -0.23
N LYS A 11 -14.35 -4.04 -0.88
CA LYS A 11 -13.61 -2.79 -0.94
C LYS A 11 -13.89 -1.98 0.32
N LYS A 12 -12.83 -1.57 1.00
CA LYS A 12 -12.91 -0.73 2.19
C LYS A 12 -12.37 0.65 1.85
N ALA A 13 -13.25 1.65 1.90
CA ALA A 13 -12.85 3.04 1.70
C ALA A 13 -12.26 3.56 3.00
N LEU A 14 -10.96 3.80 3.00
CA LEU A 14 -10.22 4.33 4.14
C LEU A 14 -9.65 5.69 3.78
N PRO A 15 -9.29 6.52 4.76
CA PRO A 15 -8.58 7.75 4.45
C PRO A 15 -7.29 7.43 3.69
N GLY A 16 -7.12 8.05 2.52
CA GLY A 16 -5.94 7.90 1.70
C GLY A 16 -5.91 6.72 0.76
N ARG A 17 -6.85 5.76 0.86
CA ARG A 17 -6.85 4.62 -0.05
C ARG A 17 -8.15 3.83 -0.03
N VAL A 18 -8.35 3.06 -1.10
CA VAL A 18 -9.35 1.98 -1.11
C VAL A 18 -8.61 0.66 -0.99
N LEU A 19 -8.97 -0.14 -0.01
CA LEU A 19 -8.27 -1.37 0.35
C LEU A 19 -9.13 -2.60 0.08
N GLN A 20 -8.50 -3.66 -0.45
CA GLN A 20 -9.09 -4.98 -0.54
C GLN A 20 -8.12 -5.96 0.11
N LEU A 21 -8.47 -6.48 1.26
CA LEU A 21 -7.59 -7.35 2.03
C LEU A 21 -7.90 -8.82 1.70
N ALA A 22 -7.03 -9.44 0.93
CA ALA A 22 -7.22 -10.83 0.47
C ALA A 22 -6.84 -11.83 1.55
N VAL A 23 -5.65 -11.69 2.12
CA VAL A 23 -5.13 -12.60 3.13
C VAL A 23 -4.64 -11.76 4.30
N GLY A 24 -4.97 -12.17 5.51
CA GLY A 24 -4.54 -11.43 6.68
C GLY A 24 -5.27 -11.87 7.92
N LYS A 25 -5.13 -11.09 8.99
CA LYS A 25 -5.73 -11.40 10.27
C LYS A 25 -7.23 -11.10 10.25
N GLU A 26 -7.69 -10.12 10.97
CA GLU A 26 -9.11 -9.81 11.01
C GLU A 26 -9.55 -9.02 9.78
N GLY A 27 -10.74 -9.33 9.28
CA GLY A 27 -11.34 -8.61 8.17
C GLY A 27 -10.84 -9.01 6.79
N ALA A 28 -9.89 -9.94 6.71
CA ALA A 28 -9.41 -10.44 5.42
C ALA A 28 -10.38 -11.46 4.84
N TYR A 29 -10.39 -11.56 3.51
CA TYR A 29 -11.20 -12.56 2.82
C TYR A 29 -10.78 -13.98 3.22
N SER A 30 -9.47 -14.22 3.35
CA SER A 30 -8.93 -15.51 3.79
C SER A 30 -8.04 -15.30 5.01
N PRO A 31 -8.40 -15.85 6.17
CA PRO A 31 -7.62 -15.60 7.39
C PRO A 31 -6.23 -16.21 7.37
N SER A 32 -5.26 -15.48 7.90
CA SER A 32 -3.90 -15.96 8.13
C SER A 32 -3.36 -15.34 9.41
N GLN A 33 -2.59 -16.13 10.16
CA GLN A 33 -1.94 -15.65 11.38
C GLN A 33 -0.50 -15.19 11.14
N VAL A 34 0.02 -15.36 9.92
CA VAL A 34 1.45 -15.14 9.65
C VAL A 34 1.74 -14.27 8.43
N MET A 35 0.77 -13.98 7.60
CA MET A 35 1.03 -13.15 6.40
C MET A 35 -0.15 -12.27 6.05
N THR A 36 0.14 -11.22 5.30
CA THR A 36 -0.85 -10.28 4.81
C THR A 36 -0.63 -10.03 3.33
N MET A 37 -1.70 -10.03 2.56
CA MET A 37 -1.65 -9.70 1.13
C MET A 37 -2.96 -9.03 0.74
N GLY A 38 -2.86 -7.99 -0.08
CA GLY A 38 -4.04 -7.31 -0.55
C GLY A 38 -3.76 -6.39 -1.71
N PHE A 39 -4.78 -5.60 -2.05
CA PHE A 39 -4.76 -4.61 -3.12
C PHE A 39 -5.10 -3.26 -2.53
N ALA A 40 -4.46 -2.21 -3.04
CA ALA A 40 -4.79 -0.86 -2.63
C ALA A 40 -4.76 0.08 -3.84
N ARG A 41 -5.65 1.07 -3.80
CA ARG A 41 -5.69 2.12 -4.83
C ARG A 41 -5.63 3.47 -4.14
N TYR A 42 -4.70 4.28 -4.61
CA TYR A 42 -4.48 5.65 -4.13
C TYR A 42 -4.92 6.60 -5.24
N SER A 43 -5.86 7.48 -4.95
CA SER A 43 -6.38 8.45 -5.91
C SER A 43 -7.10 9.58 -5.19
N ALA A 44 -7.52 10.61 -5.92
CA ALA A 44 -8.25 11.73 -5.36
C ALA A 44 -9.54 11.30 -4.65
N GLU A 45 -10.13 10.19 -5.07
CA GLU A 45 -11.33 9.63 -4.45
C GLU A 45 -11.16 9.41 -2.95
N SER A 46 -9.99 8.96 -2.53
CA SER A 46 -9.69 8.65 -1.13
C SER A 46 -8.96 9.78 -0.40
N GLY A 47 -8.59 10.83 -1.12
CA GLY A 47 -7.79 11.92 -0.59
C GLY A 47 -6.31 11.56 -0.45
N PRO A 48 -5.51 12.50 0.04
CA PRO A 48 -4.08 12.27 0.17
C PRO A 48 -3.76 11.29 1.29
N MET A 49 -2.67 10.55 1.10
CA MET A 49 -2.14 9.63 2.10
C MET A 49 -1.11 10.35 2.94
N ALA A 50 -1.12 10.11 4.24
CA ALA A 50 -0.07 10.60 5.13
C ALA A 50 1.15 9.67 5.08
N PRO A 51 2.38 10.19 5.20
CA PRO A 51 3.54 9.33 5.36
C PRO A 51 3.36 8.39 6.54
N HIS A 52 3.82 7.16 6.39
CA HIS A 52 3.69 6.13 7.42
C HIS A 52 4.84 5.15 7.36
N ARG A 53 4.95 4.33 8.38
CA ARG A 53 5.91 3.22 8.44
C ARG A 53 5.27 2.05 9.17
N HIS A 54 5.73 0.85 8.84
CA HIS A 54 5.20 -0.38 9.42
C HIS A 54 6.14 -1.56 9.11
N ALA A 55 5.60 -2.77 9.15
CA ALA A 55 6.32 -4.00 8.82
C ALA A 55 6.96 -3.91 7.44
N GLU A 56 7.99 -4.73 7.26
CA GLU A 56 8.62 -4.89 5.94
C GLU A 56 7.57 -5.25 4.89
N GLU A 57 7.64 -4.58 3.75
CA GLU A 57 6.61 -4.68 2.72
C GLU A 57 7.22 -4.86 1.34
N ILE A 58 6.59 -5.72 0.53
CA ILE A 58 6.82 -5.77 -0.91
C ILE A 58 5.58 -5.23 -1.58
N VAL A 59 5.77 -4.33 -2.54
CA VAL A 59 4.70 -3.73 -3.32
C VAL A 59 4.97 -3.97 -4.80
N HIS A 60 3.97 -4.47 -5.51
CA HIS A 60 4.03 -4.55 -6.97
C HIS A 60 3.03 -3.59 -7.57
N ILE A 61 3.48 -2.74 -8.50
CA ILE A 61 2.65 -1.72 -9.12
C ILE A 61 1.83 -2.37 -10.24
N ILE A 62 0.51 -2.40 -10.07
CA ILE A 62 -0.42 -2.89 -11.10
C ILE A 62 -0.61 -1.84 -12.17
N SER A 63 -0.86 -0.60 -11.75
CA SER A 63 -1.00 0.54 -12.65
C SER A 63 -0.68 1.82 -11.91
N ALA A 64 -0.22 2.82 -12.65
CA ALA A 64 0.01 4.14 -12.11
C ALA A 64 -0.10 5.16 -13.25
N LYS A 65 -0.69 6.30 -12.94
CA LYS A 65 -0.76 7.43 -13.85
C LYS A 65 -0.44 8.68 -13.03
N ASP A 66 0.62 9.38 -13.40
CA ASP A 66 1.06 10.59 -12.69
C ASP A 66 1.12 10.35 -11.18
N GLY A 67 1.68 9.19 -10.81
CA GLY A 67 1.83 8.76 -9.43
C GLY A 67 3.29 8.43 -9.11
N TRP A 68 3.64 8.55 -7.84
CA TRP A 68 5.01 8.34 -7.38
C TRP A 68 5.03 7.88 -5.93
N THR A 69 6.18 7.40 -5.51
CA THR A 69 6.46 7.16 -4.10
C THR A 69 7.57 8.08 -3.63
N ARG A 70 7.57 8.38 -2.35
CA ARG A 70 8.67 9.04 -1.64
C ARG A 70 8.95 8.22 -0.40
N PHE A 71 10.20 8.13 0.01
CA PHE A 71 10.59 7.25 1.12
C PHE A 71 11.81 7.80 1.85
N GLY A 72 12.07 7.23 3.02
CA GLY A 72 13.19 7.64 3.85
C GLY A 72 12.81 8.76 4.81
N GLY A 73 13.78 9.53 5.23
CA GLY A 73 13.55 10.62 6.17
C GLY A 73 13.46 10.16 7.62
N GLN A 74 13.07 11.06 8.49
CA GLN A 74 13.14 10.83 9.94
C GLN A 74 11.81 11.00 10.66
N GLY A 75 10.70 11.04 9.94
CA GLY A 75 9.42 11.22 10.58
C GLY A 75 8.27 11.27 9.58
N ASP A 76 7.09 11.59 10.09
CA ASP A 76 5.87 11.65 9.30
C ASP A 76 5.69 13.00 8.59
N GLU A 77 6.65 13.90 8.71
CA GLU A 77 6.60 15.19 8.01
C GLU A 77 6.83 14.96 6.51
N PRO A 78 5.93 15.41 5.64
CA PRO A 78 6.09 15.20 4.19
C PRO A 78 7.42 15.71 3.64
N ASP A 79 7.91 16.82 4.16
CA ASP A 79 9.15 17.42 3.68
C ASP A 79 10.41 16.65 4.09
N SER A 80 10.29 15.72 5.04
CA SER A 80 11.43 14.90 5.48
C SER A 80 11.70 13.71 4.56
N LEU A 81 10.74 13.38 3.69
CA LEU A 81 10.89 12.25 2.77
C LEU A 81 11.77 12.63 1.59
N GLY A 82 12.32 11.60 0.94
CA GLY A 82 13.15 11.79 -0.24
C GLY A 82 12.40 12.32 -1.46
N GLU A 83 13.12 12.39 -2.57
CA GLU A 83 12.58 12.86 -3.83
C GLU A 83 11.52 11.90 -4.38
N ARG A 84 10.72 12.41 -5.32
CA ARG A 84 9.71 11.62 -6.00
C ARG A 84 10.35 10.56 -6.88
N VAL A 85 9.88 9.32 -6.76
CA VAL A 85 10.22 8.22 -7.65
C VAL A 85 8.98 7.90 -8.47
N PRO A 86 8.94 8.28 -9.76
CA PRO A 86 7.78 8.01 -10.60
C PRO A 86 7.50 6.52 -10.72
N LEU A 87 6.22 6.16 -10.74
CA LEU A 87 5.80 4.77 -10.79
C LEU A 87 5.11 4.45 -12.11
N CYS A 88 5.26 3.20 -12.53
CA CYS A 88 4.55 2.63 -13.67
C CYS A 88 4.27 1.16 -13.41
N ALA A 89 3.36 0.61 -14.19
CA ALA A 89 3.02 -0.82 -14.09
C ALA A 89 4.27 -1.69 -14.25
N GLY A 90 4.37 -2.73 -13.44
CA GLY A 90 5.46 -3.70 -13.52
C GLY A 90 6.62 -3.46 -12.56
N LEU A 91 6.66 -2.32 -11.89
CA LEU A 91 7.71 -2.07 -10.89
C LEU A 91 7.40 -2.83 -9.60
N THR A 92 8.46 -3.32 -8.97
CA THR A 92 8.39 -3.89 -7.61
C THR A 92 9.19 -3.03 -6.67
N LEU A 93 8.58 -2.69 -5.54
CA LEU A 93 9.23 -1.89 -4.49
C LEU A 93 9.40 -2.76 -3.26
N HIS A 94 10.53 -2.59 -2.59
CA HIS A 94 10.79 -3.28 -1.33
C HIS A 94 11.06 -2.23 -0.25
N PHE A 95 10.15 -2.11 0.71
CA PHE A 95 10.30 -1.20 1.84
C PHE A 95 10.83 -1.98 3.05
N PRO A 96 12.02 -1.67 3.54
CA PRO A 96 12.52 -2.28 4.77
C PRO A 96 11.61 -1.97 5.96
N HIS A 97 11.74 -2.77 7.00
CA HIS A 97 10.99 -2.59 8.24
C HIS A 97 11.17 -1.16 8.79
N ASN A 98 10.04 -0.50 9.07
CA ASN A 98 9.98 0.84 9.65
C ASN A 98 10.55 1.97 8.79
N GLU A 99 10.73 1.77 7.49
CA GLU A 99 11.09 2.89 6.61
C GLU A 99 9.86 3.76 6.32
N TRP A 100 9.99 5.06 6.56
CA TRP A 100 8.93 6.01 6.23
C TRP A 100 8.71 6.04 4.72
N HIS A 101 7.45 6.02 4.30
CA HIS A 101 7.09 6.08 2.89
C HIS A 101 5.68 6.60 2.68
N VAL A 102 5.37 6.97 1.44
CA VAL A 102 4.07 7.46 1.04
C VAL A 102 3.88 7.22 -0.46
N PHE A 103 2.63 7.02 -0.88
CA PHE A 103 2.24 7.05 -2.27
C PHE A 103 1.47 8.35 -2.52
N GLU A 104 1.85 9.04 -3.58
CA GLU A 104 1.25 10.31 -3.95
C GLU A 104 0.92 10.33 -5.44
N PHE A 105 0.07 11.24 -5.84
CA PHE A 105 -0.40 11.34 -7.22
C PHE A 105 -0.76 12.78 -7.54
N ALA A 106 -0.66 13.14 -8.82
CA ALA A 106 -1.14 14.43 -9.32
C ALA A 106 -2.66 14.40 -9.44
N GLU A 107 -3.27 15.54 -9.66
CA GLU A 107 -4.70 15.63 -9.95
C GLU A 107 -5.05 14.67 -11.10
N GLU A 108 -6.10 13.90 -10.93
CA GLU A 108 -6.55 12.85 -11.86
C GLU A 108 -5.57 11.66 -11.99
N GLY A 109 -4.51 11.64 -11.20
CA GLY A 109 -3.58 10.52 -11.17
C GLY A 109 -4.04 9.41 -10.23
N HIS A 110 -3.30 8.31 -10.25
CA HIS A 110 -3.53 7.20 -9.33
C HIS A 110 -2.30 6.30 -9.21
N VAL A 111 -2.28 5.52 -8.14
CA VAL A 111 -1.35 4.39 -7.98
C VAL A 111 -2.18 3.21 -7.49
N GLU A 112 -2.06 2.06 -8.16
CA GLU A 112 -2.74 0.84 -7.75
C GLU A 112 -1.71 -0.27 -7.57
N ILE A 113 -1.78 -0.96 -6.44
CA ILE A 113 -0.74 -1.89 -6.00
C ILE A 113 -1.31 -3.22 -5.52
N ILE A 114 -0.44 -4.24 -5.56
CA ILE A 114 -0.54 -5.44 -4.73
C ILE A 114 0.50 -5.27 -3.63
N PHE A 115 0.13 -5.53 -2.38
CA PHE A 115 1.08 -5.46 -1.28
C PHE A 115 1.16 -6.78 -0.52
N PHE A 116 2.35 -7.03 0.04
CA PHE A 116 2.63 -8.21 0.86
C PHE A 116 3.40 -7.82 2.10
N TYR A 117 2.98 -8.35 3.24
CA TYR A 117 3.74 -8.26 4.48
C TYR A 117 4.03 -9.68 4.98
N SER A 118 5.18 -9.87 5.59
CA SER A 118 5.57 -11.17 6.16
C SER A 118 4.97 -11.43 7.53
N GLN A 119 4.01 -10.63 7.95
CA GLN A 119 3.33 -10.80 9.24
C GLN A 119 1.86 -10.43 9.11
N ALA A 120 1.04 -10.94 10.03
CA ALA A 120 -0.41 -10.74 9.98
C ALA A 120 -0.84 -9.39 10.54
N ASP A 121 -0.11 -8.84 11.50
CA ASP A 121 -0.39 -7.54 12.10
C ASP A 121 0.72 -6.56 11.68
N VAL A 122 0.48 -5.84 10.60
CA VAL A 122 1.49 -5.00 9.97
C VAL A 122 1.82 -3.73 10.74
N TYR A 123 0.95 -3.32 11.64
CA TYR A 123 1.15 -2.13 12.46
C TYR A 123 1.66 -2.47 13.86
N SER A 124 1.83 -3.74 14.14
CA SER A 124 2.41 -4.23 15.37
C SER A 124 3.90 -3.91 15.44
N LYS A 125 4.36 -3.60 16.60
CA LYS A 125 5.77 -3.23 16.83
C LYS A 125 6.63 -4.42 17.18
#